data_d380b45ee6f0bd7bb81e70ce1238d6f8
#
_entry.id   d380b45ee6f0bd7bb81e70ce1238d6f8
#
_cell.length_a   1.000
_cell.length_b   1.000
_cell.length_c   1.000
_cell.angle_alpha   90.00
_cell.angle_beta   90.00
_cell.angle_gamma   90.00
#
_symmetry.space_group_name_H-M   'P 1'
#
loop_
_entity.id
_entity.type
_entity.pdbx_description
1 polymer ?
#
loop_
_entity_poly.entity_id
_entity_poly.type
_entity_poly.pdbx_seq_one_letter_code
_entity_poly.pdbx_strand_id
1 'polypeptide(L)'
;FESQAEQNAYREVSELDRIVVAHPALSEAVLGIKRCIKASVASRSPECCMLLGDGGMGKTTIAQLIMNNMPSATIVENDCEIDTVPAFYMSLPSEGKLSSLTEEMLTRLNDVYPSAGTAGSQSKRINTLLKRCKTTIVFIDELHNLSLIRKKDELAGQRVSNWLKDLFN
;
A
#
# COMPACT_ATOMS: atom_id res chain seq x y z
N PHE A 1 -30.37 17.46 -17.05
CA PHE A 1 -30.44 18.17 -15.76
C PHE A 1 -30.98 17.17 -14.74
N GLU A 2 -30.11 16.64 -13.87
CA GLU A 2 -30.52 15.78 -12.75
C GLU A 2 -31.39 16.60 -11.77
N SER A 3 -32.44 16.00 -11.32
CA SER A 3 -33.34 16.66 -10.35
C SER A 3 -32.66 16.79 -8.99
N GLN A 4 -33.04 17.79 -8.20
CA GLN A 4 -32.53 17.99 -6.83
C GLN A 4 -32.74 16.73 -5.95
N ALA A 5 -33.81 15.96 -6.23
CA ALA A 5 -34.11 14.71 -5.53
C ALA A 5 -33.09 13.58 -5.87
N GLU A 6 -32.66 13.48 -7.13
CA GLU A 6 -31.63 12.54 -7.55
C GLU A 6 -30.27 12.90 -6.95
N GLN A 7 -29.90 14.18 -6.94
CA GLN A 7 -28.65 14.64 -6.31
C GLN A 7 -28.64 14.36 -4.79
N ASN A 8 -29.78 14.54 -4.11
CA ASN A 8 -29.88 14.21 -2.69
C ASN A 8 -29.79 12.69 -2.44
N ALA A 9 -30.44 11.88 -3.28
CA ALA A 9 -30.35 10.42 -3.18
C ALA A 9 -28.92 9.91 -3.41
N TYR A 10 -28.19 10.45 -4.40
CA TYR A 10 -26.77 10.14 -4.61
C TYR A 10 -25.90 10.55 -3.43
N ARG A 11 -26.19 11.67 -2.78
CA ARG A 11 -25.47 12.13 -1.60
C ARG A 11 -25.70 11.21 -0.40
N GLU A 12 -26.93 10.80 -0.14
CA GLU A 12 -27.27 9.86 0.93
C GLU A 12 -26.61 8.49 0.71
N VAL A 13 -26.62 7.96 -0.53
CA VAL A 13 -25.95 6.71 -0.86
C VAL A 13 -24.43 6.83 -0.68
N SER A 14 -23.83 7.95 -1.07
CA SER A 14 -22.39 8.17 -0.89
C SER A 14 -21.97 8.32 0.59
N GLU A 15 -22.89 8.74 1.46
CA GLU A 15 -22.65 8.76 2.90
C GLU A 15 -22.73 7.34 3.50
N LEU A 16 -23.62 6.47 3.00
CA LEU A 16 -23.69 5.07 3.41
C LEU A 16 -22.39 4.30 3.10
N ASP A 17 -21.74 4.59 1.98
CA ASP A 17 -20.45 3.99 1.62
C ASP A 17 -19.31 4.34 2.59
N ARG A 18 -19.49 5.36 3.41
CA ARG A 18 -18.53 5.77 4.46
C ARG A 18 -18.77 5.10 5.80
N ILE A 19 -19.90 4.40 5.96
CA ILE A 19 -20.25 3.73 7.22
C ILE A 19 -19.48 2.42 7.29
N VAL A 20 -18.50 2.36 8.19
CA VAL A 20 -17.79 1.14 8.49
C VAL A 20 -18.43 0.47 9.71
N VAL A 21 -19.09 -0.67 9.49
CA VAL A 21 -19.65 -1.46 10.58
C VAL A 21 -18.52 -2.18 11.30
N ALA A 22 -18.36 -1.92 12.59
CA ALA A 22 -17.37 -2.59 13.44
C ALA A 22 -17.77 -4.05 13.66
N HIS A 23 -17.39 -4.92 12.74
CA HIS A 23 -17.54 -6.36 12.88
C HIS A 23 -16.35 -6.94 13.65
N PRO A 24 -16.51 -7.99 14.49
CA PRO A 24 -15.41 -8.60 15.25
C PRO A 24 -14.18 -8.95 14.38
N ALA A 25 -14.40 -9.54 13.20
CA ALA A 25 -13.31 -9.90 12.29
C ALA A 25 -12.55 -8.67 11.76
N LEU A 26 -13.23 -7.55 11.52
CA LEU A 26 -12.58 -6.30 11.12
C LEU A 26 -11.71 -5.76 12.25
N SER A 27 -12.22 -5.76 13.48
CA SER A 27 -11.48 -5.32 14.66
C SER A 27 -10.25 -6.19 14.90
N GLU A 28 -10.38 -7.51 14.74
CA GLU A 28 -9.27 -8.47 14.87
C GLU A 28 -8.19 -8.23 13.80
N ALA A 29 -8.58 -8.03 12.55
CA ALA A 29 -7.66 -7.72 11.46
C ALA A 29 -6.89 -6.41 11.71
N VAL A 30 -7.57 -5.35 12.13
CA VAL A 30 -6.93 -4.06 12.49
C VAL A 30 -5.95 -4.25 13.66
N LEU A 31 -6.33 -5.02 14.70
CA LEU A 31 -5.45 -5.32 15.81
C LEU A 31 -4.23 -6.15 15.37
N GLY A 32 -4.42 -7.11 14.47
CA GLY A 32 -3.34 -7.91 13.88
C GLY A 32 -2.32 -7.04 13.16
N ILE A 33 -2.79 -6.12 12.31
CA ILE A 33 -1.92 -5.18 11.60
C ILE A 33 -1.18 -4.26 12.59
N LYS A 34 -1.87 -3.72 13.60
CA LYS A 34 -1.22 -2.90 14.64
C LYS A 34 -0.15 -3.67 15.42
N ARG A 35 -0.35 -4.96 15.69
CA ARG A 35 0.66 -5.83 16.31
C ARG A 35 1.87 -6.00 15.40
N CYS A 36 1.65 -6.22 14.10
CA CYS A 36 2.70 -6.33 13.10
C CYS A 36 3.57 -5.05 13.06
N ILE A 37 2.95 -3.87 13.02
CA ILE A 37 3.67 -2.58 13.07
C ILE A 37 4.51 -2.47 14.35
N LYS A 38 3.93 -2.80 15.52
CA LYS A 38 4.67 -2.77 16.78
C LYS A 38 5.84 -3.75 16.81
N ALA A 39 5.65 -4.95 16.27
CA ALA A 39 6.71 -5.96 16.17
C ALA A 39 7.86 -5.47 15.27
N SER A 40 7.55 -4.86 14.12
CA SER A 40 8.56 -4.27 13.23
C SER A 40 9.42 -3.20 13.94
N VAL A 41 8.78 -2.34 14.73
CA VAL A 41 9.50 -1.31 15.50
C VAL A 41 10.40 -1.95 16.57
N ALA A 42 9.89 -2.97 17.27
CA ALA A 42 10.63 -3.65 18.34
C ALA A 42 11.80 -4.47 17.82
N SER A 43 11.62 -5.20 16.72
CA SER A 43 12.65 -6.03 16.09
C SER A 43 13.64 -5.21 15.24
N ARG A 44 13.31 -3.96 14.91
CA ARG A 44 14.03 -3.12 13.93
C ARG A 44 14.15 -3.79 12.55
N SER A 45 13.22 -4.65 12.23
CA SER A 45 13.12 -5.39 10.97
C SER A 45 11.68 -5.32 10.46
N PRO A 46 11.46 -5.16 9.16
CA PRO A 46 10.11 -5.18 8.61
C PRO A 46 9.41 -6.50 8.91
N GLU A 47 8.22 -6.42 9.48
CA GLU A 47 7.36 -7.57 9.71
C GLU A 47 6.22 -7.56 8.68
N CYS A 48 5.86 -8.73 8.18
CA CYS A 48 4.80 -8.88 7.21
C CYS A 48 3.61 -9.62 7.79
N CYS A 49 2.41 -9.17 7.46
CA CYS A 49 1.19 -9.92 7.72
C CYS A 49 0.38 -10.08 6.43
N MET A 50 -0.39 -11.15 6.34
CA MET A 50 -1.26 -11.42 5.21
C MET A 50 -2.71 -11.40 5.65
N LEU A 51 -3.53 -10.58 4.99
CA LEU A 51 -4.96 -10.51 5.20
C LEU A 51 -5.67 -11.36 4.13
N LEU A 52 -6.24 -12.48 4.54
CA LEU A 52 -6.96 -13.40 3.66
C LEU A 52 -8.47 -13.20 3.83
N GLY A 53 -9.20 -13.34 2.75
CA GLY A 53 -10.66 -13.26 2.71
C GLY A 53 -11.18 -13.15 1.28
N ASP A 54 -12.44 -13.50 1.10
CA ASP A 54 -13.12 -13.44 -0.20
C ASP A 54 -13.29 -11.99 -0.70
N GLY A 55 -13.67 -11.85 -1.96
CA GLY A 55 -14.03 -10.55 -2.53
C GLY A 55 -15.12 -9.87 -1.72
N GLY A 56 -15.04 -8.55 -1.54
CA GLY A 56 -16.05 -7.79 -0.78
C GLY A 56 -15.97 -7.89 0.74
N MET A 57 -15.05 -8.66 1.32
CA MET A 57 -14.89 -8.81 2.78
C MET A 57 -14.23 -7.61 3.47
N GLY A 58 -14.09 -6.47 2.81
CA GLY A 58 -13.61 -5.24 3.42
C GLY A 58 -12.08 -5.13 3.58
N LYS A 59 -11.27 -5.93 2.89
CA LYS A 59 -9.80 -5.84 2.96
C LYS A 59 -9.28 -4.44 2.63
N THR A 60 -9.77 -3.86 1.54
CA THR A 60 -9.42 -2.48 1.12
C THR A 60 -9.92 -1.45 2.13
N THR A 61 -11.09 -1.67 2.72
CA THR A 61 -11.64 -0.81 3.78
C THR A 61 -10.73 -0.79 5.01
N ILE A 62 -10.17 -1.95 5.40
CA ILE A 62 -9.22 -2.05 6.51
C ILE A 62 -7.96 -1.22 6.22
N ALA A 63 -7.41 -1.34 5.00
CA ALA A 63 -6.25 -0.55 4.58
C ALA A 63 -6.55 0.95 4.64
N GLN A 64 -7.70 1.38 4.11
CA GLN A 64 -8.15 2.78 4.15
C GLN A 64 -8.32 3.30 5.57
N LEU A 65 -8.93 2.51 6.47
CA LEU A 65 -9.07 2.87 7.88
C LEU A 65 -7.73 3.13 8.56
N ILE A 66 -6.73 2.30 8.27
CA ILE A 66 -5.39 2.47 8.84
C ILE A 66 -4.71 3.69 8.23
N MET A 67 -4.76 3.86 6.90
CA MET A 67 -4.16 5.00 6.21
C MET A 67 -4.76 6.33 6.65
N ASN A 68 -6.08 6.40 6.86
CA ASN A 68 -6.76 7.60 7.35
C ASN A 68 -6.28 8.05 8.74
N ASN A 69 -5.77 7.11 9.54
CA ASN A 69 -5.15 7.41 10.84
C ASN A 69 -3.65 7.73 10.75
N MET A 70 -3.08 7.70 9.56
CA MET A 70 -1.66 7.94 9.27
C MET A 70 -1.52 8.90 8.08
N PRO A 71 -2.04 10.13 8.17
CA PRO A 71 -2.03 11.06 7.05
C PRO A 71 -0.62 11.50 6.68
N SER A 72 -0.41 11.73 5.40
CA SER A 72 0.81 12.38 4.91
C SER A 72 0.85 13.83 5.39
N ALA A 73 2.05 14.32 5.70
CA ALA A 73 2.28 15.68 6.17
C ALA A 73 3.68 16.13 5.78
N THR A 74 3.85 17.43 5.63
CA THR A 74 5.19 18.04 5.56
C THR A 74 5.65 18.35 6.97
N ILE A 75 6.82 17.84 7.35
CA ILE A 75 7.45 18.10 8.65
C ILE A 75 8.78 18.80 8.43
N VAL A 76 9.22 19.58 9.42
CA VAL A 76 10.55 20.19 9.44
C VAL A 76 11.46 19.41 10.38
N GLU A 77 12.56 18.88 9.86
CA GLU A 77 13.55 18.15 10.64
C GLU A 77 14.96 18.56 10.19
N ASN A 78 15.80 18.98 11.13
CA ASN A 78 17.16 19.48 10.86
C ASN A 78 17.19 20.59 9.78
N ASP A 79 16.28 21.57 9.89
CA ASP A 79 16.10 22.69 8.94
C ASP A 79 15.78 22.28 7.50
N CYS A 80 15.31 21.05 7.30
CA CYS A 80 14.84 20.54 6.01
C CYS A 80 13.36 20.19 6.09
N GLU A 81 12.61 20.55 5.06
CA GLU A 81 11.24 20.08 4.86
C GLU A 81 11.25 18.65 4.31
N ILE A 82 10.47 17.81 4.95
CA ILE A 82 10.31 16.40 4.56
C ILE A 82 8.83 16.10 4.38
N ASP A 83 8.46 15.71 3.17
CA ASP A 83 7.13 15.18 2.91
C ASP A 83 7.07 13.73 3.36
N THR A 84 6.22 13.47 4.36
CA THR A 84 6.05 12.12 4.90
C THR A 84 4.95 11.37 4.17
N VAL A 85 5.15 10.06 3.96
CA VAL A 85 4.18 9.11 3.44
C VAL A 85 4.14 7.90 4.38
N PRO A 86 3.50 8.04 5.56
CA PRO A 86 3.55 7.01 6.61
C PRO A 86 2.89 5.70 6.20
N ALA A 87 1.89 5.76 5.33
CA ALA A 87 1.17 4.61 4.82
C ALA A 87 0.73 4.82 3.38
N PHE A 88 0.82 3.80 2.55
CA PHE A 88 0.23 3.82 1.21
C PHE A 88 -0.25 2.44 0.77
N TYR A 89 -1.12 2.46 -0.23
CA TYR A 89 -1.72 1.29 -0.83
C TYR A 89 -1.35 1.21 -2.31
N MET A 90 -1.05 0.01 -2.77
CA MET A 90 -0.78 -0.29 -4.16
C MET A 90 -1.30 -1.67 -4.54
N SER A 91 -1.56 -1.88 -5.82
CA SER A 91 -1.93 -3.20 -6.36
C SER A 91 -0.78 -3.81 -7.13
N LEU A 92 -0.60 -5.10 -7.00
CA LEU A 92 0.38 -5.83 -7.81
C LEU A 92 -0.12 -5.90 -9.26
N PRO A 93 0.61 -5.35 -10.25
CA PRO A 93 0.17 -5.35 -11.64
C PRO A 93 0.14 -6.77 -12.22
N SER A 94 -0.90 -7.07 -13.01
CA SER A 94 -1.08 -8.38 -13.65
C SER A 94 -0.06 -8.69 -14.75
N GLU A 95 0.61 -7.66 -15.28
CA GLU A 95 1.60 -7.78 -16.35
C GLU A 95 2.94 -8.37 -15.90
N GLY A 96 3.23 -8.37 -14.60
CA GLY A 96 4.41 -8.99 -14.01
C GLY A 96 5.74 -8.30 -14.26
N LYS A 97 5.71 -7.08 -14.74
CA LYS A 97 6.94 -6.32 -14.96
C LYS A 97 7.41 -5.72 -13.64
N LEU A 98 8.61 -6.08 -13.21
CA LEU A 98 9.21 -5.50 -12.01
C LEU A 98 9.34 -3.97 -12.12
N SER A 99 9.62 -3.44 -13.32
CA SER A 99 9.69 -1.99 -13.56
C SER A 99 8.37 -1.29 -13.27
N SER A 100 7.22 -1.88 -13.65
CA SER A 100 5.91 -1.29 -13.37
C SER A 100 5.60 -1.26 -11.88
N LEU A 101 6.02 -2.30 -11.14
CA LEU A 101 5.86 -2.36 -9.69
C LEU A 101 6.73 -1.33 -8.97
N THR A 102 8.00 -1.20 -9.38
CA THR A 102 8.91 -0.22 -8.80
C THR A 102 8.51 1.22 -9.14
N GLU A 103 8.02 1.47 -10.35
CA GLU A 103 7.50 2.76 -10.78
C GLU A 103 6.25 3.17 -9.97
N GLU A 104 5.29 2.26 -9.79
CA GLU A 104 4.09 2.50 -8.96
C GLU A 104 4.49 2.86 -7.53
N MET A 105 5.43 2.11 -6.93
CA MET A 105 5.89 2.39 -5.58
C MET A 105 6.59 3.74 -5.47
N LEU A 106 7.44 4.11 -6.44
CA LEU A 106 8.08 5.42 -6.51
C LEU A 106 7.06 6.55 -6.66
N THR A 107 6.01 6.33 -7.45
CA THR A 107 4.91 7.28 -7.60
C THR A 107 4.20 7.53 -6.26
N ARG A 108 3.94 6.47 -5.49
CA ARG A 108 3.33 6.57 -4.14
C ARG A 108 4.23 7.28 -3.13
N LEU A 109 5.53 7.21 -3.32
CA LEU A 109 6.53 7.89 -2.49
C LEU A 109 6.88 9.29 -2.99
N ASN A 110 6.11 9.85 -3.92
CA ASN A 110 6.29 11.18 -4.50
C ASN A 110 7.69 11.38 -5.14
N ASP A 111 8.24 10.33 -5.77
CA ASP A 111 9.47 10.47 -6.55
C ASP A 111 9.21 11.37 -7.78
N VAL A 112 10.13 12.30 -8.05
CA VAL A 112 9.99 13.27 -9.15
C VAL A 112 10.05 12.60 -10.53
N TYR A 113 10.79 11.48 -10.64
CA TYR A 113 11.00 10.75 -11.89
C TYR A 113 10.80 9.25 -11.69
N PRO A 114 9.58 8.76 -11.38
CA PRO A 114 9.35 7.38 -10.98
C PRO A 114 9.72 6.37 -12.07
N SER A 115 9.52 6.70 -13.34
CA SER A 115 9.86 5.83 -14.48
C SER A 115 11.34 5.83 -14.86
N ALA A 116 12.15 6.76 -14.30
CA ALA A 116 13.55 6.89 -14.70
C ALA A 116 14.44 5.77 -14.13
N GLY A 117 15.32 5.28 -14.97
CA GLY A 117 16.34 4.29 -14.61
C GLY A 117 15.93 2.84 -14.77
N THR A 118 16.80 1.95 -14.33
CA THR A 118 16.55 0.50 -14.30
C THR A 118 15.82 0.09 -13.03
N ALA A 119 15.16 -1.08 -13.02
CA ALA A 119 14.52 -1.62 -11.82
C ALA A 119 15.48 -1.69 -10.61
N GLY A 120 16.77 -1.97 -10.83
CA GLY A 120 17.76 -1.97 -9.76
C GLY A 120 18.05 -0.57 -9.19
N SER A 121 18.12 0.47 -10.03
CA SER A 121 18.27 1.85 -9.58
C SER A 121 16.99 2.36 -8.89
N GLN A 122 15.84 1.99 -9.42
CA GLN A 122 14.54 2.29 -8.81
C GLN A 122 14.41 1.67 -7.41
N SER A 123 14.83 0.40 -7.24
CA SER A 123 14.82 -0.29 -5.94
C SER A 123 15.67 0.44 -4.89
N LYS A 124 16.85 0.93 -5.28
CA LYS A 124 17.70 1.73 -4.37
C LYS A 124 17.01 3.02 -3.94
N ARG A 125 16.35 3.72 -4.89
CA ARG A 125 15.59 4.93 -4.57
C ARG A 125 14.41 4.64 -3.65
N ILE A 126 13.68 3.54 -3.90
CA ILE A 126 12.57 3.10 -3.04
C ILE A 126 13.06 2.94 -1.60
N ASN A 127 14.14 2.19 -1.36
CA ASN A 127 14.69 2.00 -0.03
C ASN A 127 15.10 3.32 0.66
N THR A 128 15.62 4.26 -0.11
CA THR A 128 15.96 5.61 0.40
C THR A 128 14.71 6.40 0.74
N LEU A 129 13.71 6.39 -0.16
CA LEU A 129 12.47 7.15 0.02
C LEU A 129 11.59 6.58 1.13
N LEU A 130 11.48 5.25 1.28
CA LEU A 130 10.76 4.63 2.41
C LEU A 130 11.26 5.15 3.76
N LYS A 131 12.59 5.26 3.91
CA LYS A 131 13.21 5.80 5.13
C LYS A 131 12.97 7.29 5.26
N ARG A 132 13.21 8.07 4.18
CA ARG A 132 13.06 9.53 4.17
C ARG A 132 11.61 9.96 4.43
N CYS A 133 10.66 9.31 3.75
CA CYS A 133 9.23 9.59 3.91
C CYS A 133 8.63 9.01 5.20
N LYS A 134 9.45 8.38 6.05
CA LYS A 134 9.04 7.76 7.34
C LYS A 134 7.90 6.75 7.15
N THR A 135 7.97 5.97 6.08
CA THR A 135 6.94 4.97 5.76
C THR A 135 6.93 3.87 6.82
N THR A 136 5.77 3.66 7.40
CA THR A 136 5.52 2.69 8.47
C THR A 136 4.86 1.42 7.94
N ILE A 137 3.98 1.55 6.95
CA ILE A 137 3.24 0.42 6.39
C ILE A 137 3.01 0.61 4.89
N VAL A 138 3.12 -0.49 4.15
CA VAL A 138 2.76 -0.59 2.74
C VAL A 138 1.72 -1.69 2.59
N PHE A 139 0.57 -1.35 2.01
CA PHE A 139 -0.45 -2.32 1.65
C PHE A 139 -0.27 -2.73 0.19
N ILE A 140 -0.08 -4.03 -0.05
CA ILE A 140 0.03 -4.60 -1.40
C ILE A 140 -1.16 -5.53 -1.62
N ASP A 141 -2.06 -5.13 -2.50
CA ASP A 141 -3.22 -5.92 -2.89
C ASP A 141 -2.97 -6.73 -4.16
N GLU A 142 -3.93 -7.55 -4.53
CA GLU A 142 -3.88 -8.40 -5.72
C GLU A 142 -2.65 -9.33 -5.77
N LEU A 143 -2.21 -9.80 -4.60
CA LEU A 143 -1.02 -10.66 -4.48
C LEU A 143 -1.17 -11.96 -5.29
N HIS A 144 -2.41 -12.38 -5.58
CA HIS A 144 -2.71 -13.51 -6.44
C HIS A 144 -2.19 -13.34 -7.89
N ASN A 145 -2.01 -12.09 -8.36
CA ASN A 145 -1.40 -11.80 -9.66
C ASN A 145 0.01 -12.40 -9.77
N LEU A 146 0.73 -12.56 -8.66
CA LEU A 146 2.05 -13.20 -8.66
C LEU A 146 1.97 -14.64 -9.20
N SER A 147 0.92 -15.37 -8.86
CA SER A 147 0.71 -16.73 -9.38
C SER A 147 0.35 -16.75 -10.87
N LEU A 148 -0.39 -15.74 -11.34
CA LEU A 148 -0.73 -15.57 -12.75
C LEU A 148 0.51 -15.18 -13.57
N ILE A 149 1.35 -14.30 -13.05
CA ILE A 149 2.62 -13.91 -13.65
C ILE A 149 3.50 -15.15 -13.81
N ARG A 150 3.68 -15.97 -12.76
CA ARG A 150 4.49 -17.18 -12.80
C ARG A 150 3.98 -18.22 -13.79
N LYS A 151 2.68 -18.30 -14.02
CA LYS A 151 2.08 -19.18 -15.03
C LYS A 151 2.39 -18.72 -16.46
N LYS A 152 2.51 -17.40 -16.69
CA LYS A 152 2.81 -16.81 -18.01
C LYS A 152 4.30 -16.71 -18.28
N ASP A 153 5.07 -16.28 -17.29
CA ASP A 153 6.54 -16.12 -17.32
C ASP A 153 7.09 -16.41 -15.92
N GLU A 154 7.67 -17.59 -15.75
CA GLU A 154 8.21 -18.05 -14.48
C GLU A 154 9.36 -17.15 -14.00
N LEU A 155 10.22 -16.69 -14.91
CA LEU A 155 11.34 -15.82 -14.57
C LEU A 155 10.89 -14.44 -14.11
N ALA A 156 9.86 -13.87 -14.74
CA ALA A 156 9.29 -12.60 -14.31
C ALA A 156 8.67 -12.73 -12.92
N GLY A 157 7.88 -13.77 -12.67
CA GLY A 157 7.31 -14.04 -11.36
C GLY A 157 8.35 -14.25 -10.28
N GLN A 158 9.43 -14.95 -10.59
CA GLN A 158 10.57 -15.16 -9.68
C GLN A 158 11.26 -13.83 -9.33
N ARG A 159 11.49 -12.97 -10.33
CA ARG A 159 12.10 -11.63 -10.12
C ARG A 159 11.26 -10.77 -9.18
N VAL A 160 9.95 -10.71 -9.38
CA VAL A 160 9.04 -9.97 -8.50
C VAL A 160 9.04 -10.55 -7.09
N SER A 161 8.97 -11.89 -6.95
CA SER A 161 9.01 -12.56 -5.65
C SER A 161 10.31 -12.28 -4.89
N ASN A 162 11.44 -12.36 -5.57
CA ASN A 162 12.74 -12.10 -4.97
C ASN A 162 12.88 -10.64 -4.58
N TRP A 163 12.42 -9.72 -5.44
CA TRP A 163 12.45 -8.31 -5.14
C TRP A 163 11.60 -7.95 -3.91
N LEU A 164 10.40 -8.53 -3.77
CA LEU A 164 9.57 -8.34 -2.58
C LEU A 164 10.28 -8.86 -1.33
N LYS A 165 10.95 -10.02 -1.40
CA LYS A 165 11.75 -10.53 -0.27
C LYS A 165 12.88 -9.58 0.10
N ASP A 166 13.61 -9.06 -0.90
CA ASP A 166 14.73 -8.14 -0.69
C ASP A 166 14.28 -6.79 -0.11
N LEU A 167 13.04 -6.38 -0.41
CA LEU A 167 12.44 -5.16 0.15
C LEU A 167 12.13 -5.30 1.65
N PHE A 168 11.84 -6.53 2.10
CA PHE A 168 11.45 -6.83 3.49
C PHE A 168 12.60 -7.41 4.33
N ASN A 169 13.80 -7.53 3.78
CA ASN A 169 15.01 -7.91 4.51
C ASN A 169 15.95 -6.71 4.70
#